data_6094421b5b29fdb7f76306923e3e5af4
#
_entry.id   6094421b5b29fdb7f76306923e3e5af4
#
_cell.length_a   1.000
_cell.length_b   1.000
_cell.length_c   1.000
_cell.angle_alpha   90.00
_cell.angle_beta   90.00
_cell.angle_gamma   90.00
#
_symmetry.space_group_name_H-M   'P 1'
#
loop_
_entity.id
_entity.type
_entity.pdbx_description
1 polymer ?
#
loop_
_entity_poly.entity_id
_entity_poly.type
_entity_poly.pdbx_seq_one_letter_code
_entity_poly.pdbx_strand_id
1 'polypeptide(L)'
;MKTYSAKTNEVSQNWLLFDATGKTLGRMATEIASRLKGKHKAEFTPHVDTGDYVVVINAEKVKVTGNKMKDKYYHSHSGYPGGLKSISFEKLQDKAPERIIQLAVKGMLPRTPLGRSMLKKLKVYAGASHPHSAQQPQSVQI
;
A
#
# COMPACT_ATOMS: atom_id res chain seq x y z
N MET A 1 28.81 4.12 23.21
CA MET A 1 28.12 4.36 21.91
C MET A 1 26.63 4.17 22.08
N LYS A 2 25.82 5.15 21.68
CA LYS A 2 24.35 5.06 21.77
C LYS A 2 23.76 4.90 20.39
N THR A 3 22.79 3.99 20.24
CA THR A 3 22.04 3.84 19.02
C THR A 3 21.00 4.96 18.93
N TYR A 4 20.87 5.57 17.74
CA TYR A 4 19.84 6.58 17.49
C TYR A 4 18.45 5.96 17.58
N SER A 5 17.55 6.65 18.26
CA SER A 5 16.13 6.30 18.32
C SER A 5 15.32 7.54 17.95
N ALA A 6 14.49 7.41 16.91
CA ALA A 6 13.68 8.51 16.43
C ALA A 6 12.60 8.90 17.45
N LYS A 7 12.31 10.19 17.54
CA LYS A 7 11.18 10.72 18.33
C LYS A 7 10.04 11.09 17.38
N THR A 8 8.82 10.84 17.80
CA THR A 8 7.63 11.08 16.97
C THR A 8 7.53 12.52 16.44
N ASN A 9 7.98 13.48 17.25
CA ASN A 9 7.90 14.91 16.89
C ASN A 9 9.02 15.38 15.96
N GLU A 10 10.06 14.58 15.77
CA GLU A 10 11.26 14.94 14.97
C GLU A 10 11.28 14.26 13.61
N VAL A 11 10.34 13.34 13.35
CA VAL A 11 10.30 12.59 12.08
C VAL A 11 9.75 13.46 10.95
N SER A 12 10.51 13.58 9.87
CA SER A 12 10.05 14.20 8.62
C SER A 12 9.35 13.16 7.75
N GLN A 13 8.19 13.50 7.23
CA GLN A 13 7.41 12.61 6.35
C GLN A 13 7.22 13.31 4.99
N ASN A 14 7.69 12.66 3.95
CA ASN A 14 7.56 13.14 2.58
C ASN A 14 6.35 12.50 1.89
N TRP A 15 5.91 13.10 0.80
CA TRP A 15 4.87 12.55 -0.06
C TRP A 15 5.50 11.96 -1.31
N LEU A 16 5.19 10.69 -1.57
CA LEU A 16 5.71 9.94 -2.72
C LEU A 16 4.58 9.53 -3.65
N LEU A 17 4.82 9.59 -4.95
CA LEU A 17 3.88 9.20 -5.99
C LEU A 17 4.38 7.97 -6.72
N PHE A 18 3.54 6.94 -6.78
CA PHE A 18 3.80 5.70 -7.52
C PHE A 18 2.79 5.54 -8.65
N ASP A 19 3.27 5.23 -9.83
CA ASP A 19 2.41 4.87 -10.95
C ASP A 19 2.34 3.34 -11.09
N ALA A 20 1.13 2.81 -10.96
CA ALA A 20 0.88 1.37 -11.02
C ALA A 20 0.77 0.81 -12.45
N THR A 21 0.84 1.67 -13.47
CA THR A 21 0.67 1.27 -14.87
C THR A 21 1.68 0.18 -15.27
N GLY A 22 1.16 -1.02 -15.60
CA GLY A 22 1.99 -2.13 -16.05
C GLY A 22 2.90 -2.75 -15.00
N LYS A 23 2.83 -2.31 -13.75
CA LYS A 23 3.65 -2.84 -12.65
C LYS A 23 3.06 -4.13 -12.09
N THR A 24 3.93 -5.06 -11.69
CA THR A 24 3.52 -6.29 -11.01
C THR A 24 3.07 -5.98 -9.59
N LEU A 25 1.88 -6.42 -9.22
CA LEU A 25 1.25 -6.11 -7.94
C LEU A 25 2.16 -6.39 -6.73
N GLY A 26 2.69 -7.60 -6.62
CA GLY A 26 3.48 -8.01 -5.46
C GLY A 26 4.77 -7.21 -5.28
N ARG A 27 5.50 -6.98 -6.37
CA ARG A 27 6.76 -6.22 -6.35
C ARG A 27 6.53 -4.76 -6.01
N MET A 28 5.51 -4.15 -6.60
CA MET A 28 5.13 -2.78 -6.27
C MET A 28 4.67 -2.65 -4.82
N ALA A 29 3.86 -3.59 -4.34
CA ALA A 29 3.37 -3.58 -2.96
C ALA A 29 4.52 -3.70 -1.95
N THR A 30 5.56 -4.45 -2.24
CA THR A 30 6.75 -4.57 -1.39
C THR A 30 7.47 -3.23 -1.23
N GLU A 31 7.69 -2.51 -2.33
CA GLU A 31 8.29 -1.17 -2.30
C GLU A 31 7.42 -0.17 -1.52
N ILE A 32 6.13 -0.16 -1.78
CA ILE A 32 5.18 0.71 -1.08
C ILE A 32 5.20 0.42 0.43
N ALA A 33 5.16 -0.85 0.84
CA ALA A 33 5.19 -1.24 2.24
C ALA A 33 6.50 -0.82 2.92
N SER A 34 7.64 -0.94 2.24
CA SER A 34 8.94 -0.49 2.71
C SER A 34 8.96 1.03 2.95
N ARG A 35 8.40 1.81 2.03
CA ARG A 35 8.29 3.27 2.16
C ARG A 35 7.35 3.69 3.29
N LEU A 36 6.22 3.03 3.44
CA LEU A 36 5.26 3.29 4.52
C LEU A 36 5.83 2.97 5.91
N LYS A 37 6.63 1.91 6.01
CA LYS A 37 7.27 1.52 7.26
C LYS A 37 8.49 2.37 7.61
N GLY A 38 9.13 2.97 6.61
CA GLY A 38 10.32 3.79 6.77
C GLY A 38 11.65 3.04 6.72
N LYS A 39 11.65 1.78 6.25
CA LYS A 39 12.87 0.96 6.13
C LYS A 39 13.93 1.53 5.19
N HIS A 40 13.55 2.42 4.29
CA HIS A 40 14.46 3.09 3.36
C HIS A 40 15.23 4.25 4.01
N LYS A 41 14.87 4.65 5.22
CA LYS A 41 15.50 5.75 5.96
C LYS A 41 16.53 5.22 6.97
N ALA A 42 17.64 5.97 7.12
CA ALA A 42 18.65 5.65 8.12
C ALA A 42 18.14 5.80 9.56
N GLU A 43 17.16 6.68 9.76
CA GLU A 43 16.52 6.95 11.06
C GLU A 43 15.44 5.93 11.46
N PHE A 44 15.28 4.85 10.69
CA PHE A 44 14.25 3.83 10.96
C PHE A 44 14.31 3.34 12.41
N THR A 45 13.17 3.45 13.09
CA THR A 45 13.00 2.98 14.48
C THR A 45 11.74 2.12 14.53
N PRO A 46 11.81 0.85 15.02
CA PRO A 46 10.69 -0.08 14.93
C PRO A 46 9.42 0.35 15.68
N HIS A 47 9.55 1.12 16.76
CA HIS A 47 8.42 1.54 17.57
C HIS A 47 7.83 2.91 17.20
N VAL A 48 8.44 3.59 16.22
CA VAL A 48 8.01 4.91 15.73
C VAL A 48 7.67 4.82 14.25
N ASP A 49 6.61 5.51 13.84
CA ASP A 49 6.21 5.62 12.43
C ASP A 49 7.10 6.64 11.71
N THR A 50 8.21 6.16 11.16
CA THR A 50 9.20 6.97 10.41
C THR A 50 8.95 7.02 8.91
N GLY A 51 7.95 6.30 8.41
CA GLY A 51 7.66 6.17 6.98
C GLY A 51 7.02 7.41 6.36
N ASP A 52 6.97 7.40 5.04
CA ASP A 52 6.42 8.48 4.23
C ASP A 52 4.96 8.23 3.84
N TYR A 53 4.28 9.28 3.38
CA TYR A 53 2.99 9.16 2.71
C TYR A 53 3.18 8.67 1.29
N VAL A 54 2.33 7.74 0.86
CA VAL A 54 2.38 7.17 -0.49
C VAL A 54 1.04 7.38 -1.20
N VAL A 55 1.12 7.97 -2.38
CA VAL A 55 -0.01 8.12 -3.32
C VAL A 55 0.23 7.19 -4.49
N VAL A 56 -0.73 6.33 -4.80
CA VAL A 56 -0.68 5.41 -5.95
C VAL A 56 -1.76 5.81 -6.94
N ILE A 57 -1.36 5.97 -8.20
CA ILE A 57 -2.27 6.28 -9.31
C ILE A 57 -2.33 5.12 -10.30
N ASN A 58 -3.34 5.12 -11.16
CA ASN A 58 -3.57 4.09 -12.18
C ASN A 58 -3.71 2.67 -11.61
N ALA A 59 -4.35 2.53 -10.45
CA ALA A 59 -4.52 1.22 -9.81
C ALA A 59 -5.26 0.20 -10.70
N GLU A 60 -6.11 0.66 -11.62
CA GLU A 60 -6.80 -0.19 -12.60
C GLU A 60 -5.87 -0.89 -13.59
N LYS A 61 -4.65 -0.36 -13.78
CA LYS A 61 -3.66 -0.86 -14.75
C LYS A 61 -2.58 -1.75 -14.12
N VAL A 62 -2.74 -2.13 -12.87
CA VAL A 62 -1.82 -3.06 -12.20
C VAL A 62 -1.92 -4.45 -12.83
N LYS A 63 -0.79 -5.16 -12.90
CA LYS A 63 -0.71 -6.48 -13.53
C LYS A 63 -0.36 -7.57 -12.51
N VAL A 64 -0.79 -8.77 -12.81
CA VAL A 64 -0.37 -10.01 -12.13
C VAL A 64 0.14 -11.00 -13.16
N THR A 65 1.03 -11.90 -12.74
CA THR A 65 1.66 -12.89 -13.63
C THR A 65 0.82 -14.18 -13.72
N GLY A 66 1.02 -14.95 -14.79
CA GLY A 66 0.36 -16.23 -15.01
C GLY A 66 -1.16 -16.08 -15.13
N ASN A 67 -1.89 -17.07 -14.63
CA ASN A 67 -3.36 -17.13 -14.66
C ASN A 67 -4.05 -16.46 -13.46
N LYS A 68 -3.32 -15.67 -12.66
CA LYS A 68 -3.86 -15.08 -11.42
C LYS A 68 -5.06 -14.16 -11.66
N MET A 69 -5.19 -13.58 -12.83
CA MET A 69 -6.38 -12.79 -13.19
C MET A 69 -7.67 -13.55 -12.96
N LYS A 70 -7.69 -14.86 -13.31
CA LYS A 70 -8.86 -15.73 -13.16
C LYS A 70 -8.82 -16.58 -11.90
N ASP A 71 -7.62 -17.03 -11.51
CA ASP A 71 -7.45 -18.03 -10.43
C ASP A 71 -7.26 -17.42 -9.05
N LYS A 72 -6.89 -16.15 -8.95
CA LYS A 72 -6.75 -15.47 -7.66
C LYS A 72 -8.10 -15.00 -7.14
N TYR A 73 -8.45 -15.48 -5.93
CA TYR A 73 -9.69 -15.09 -5.26
C TYR A 73 -9.40 -14.34 -3.96
N TYR A 74 -10.26 -13.37 -3.67
CA TYR A 74 -10.31 -12.67 -2.39
C TYR A 74 -11.51 -13.17 -1.60
N HIS A 75 -11.24 -13.70 -0.40
CA HIS A 75 -12.26 -14.29 0.45
C HIS A 75 -12.57 -13.38 1.62
N SER A 76 -13.84 -13.32 1.99
CA SER A 76 -14.31 -12.67 3.21
C SER A 76 -15.39 -13.50 3.86
N HIS A 77 -15.58 -13.37 5.17
CA HIS A 77 -16.59 -14.10 5.92
C HIS A 77 -17.37 -13.14 6.81
N SER A 78 -18.69 -13.24 6.80
CA SER A 78 -19.57 -12.37 7.60
C SER A 78 -19.63 -12.75 9.08
N GLY A 79 -19.09 -13.92 9.46
CA GLY A 79 -19.21 -14.47 10.82
C GLY A 79 -20.46 -15.30 11.05
N TYR A 80 -21.36 -15.44 10.08
CA TYR A 80 -22.55 -16.27 10.14
C TYR A 80 -22.38 -17.56 9.35
N PRO A 81 -23.13 -18.64 9.67
CA PRO A 81 -23.09 -19.87 8.88
C PRO A 81 -23.38 -19.60 7.40
N GLY A 82 -22.56 -20.15 6.51
CA GLY A 82 -22.67 -19.91 5.06
C GLY A 82 -22.27 -18.51 4.60
N GLY A 83 -21.62 -17.71 5.46
CA GLY A 83 -21.24 -16.32 5.18
C GLY A 83 -19.95 -16.13 4.38
N LEU A 84 -19.36 -17.18 3.80
CA LEU A 84 -18.17 -17.04 2.96
C LEU A 84 -18.51 -16.33 1.65
N LYS A 85 -17.79 -15.26 1.37
CA LYS A 85 -17.88 -14.52 0.11
C LYS A 85 -16.54 -14.57 -0.60
N SER A 86 -16.57 -14.80 -1.91
CA SER A 86 -15.38 -14.89 -2.75
C SER A 86 -15.56 -14.04 -4.00
N ILE A 87 -14.53 -13.32 -4.37
CA ILE A 87 -14.50 -12.52 -5.59
C ILE A 87 -13.16 -12.77 -6.29
N SER A 88 -13.17 -12.97 -7.62
CA SER A 88 -11.96 -13.13 -8.40
C SER A 88 -11.22 -11.81 -8.55
N PHE A 89 -9.91 -11.89 -8.84
CA PHE A 89 -9.07 -10.71 -9.07
C PHE A 89 -9.66 -9.81 -10.18
N GLU A 90 -10.05 -10.41 -11.30
CA GLU A 90 -10.62 -9.71 -12.45
C GLU A 90 -11.87 -8.89 -12.06
N LYS A 91 -12.81 -9.53 -11.37
CA LYS A 91 -14.04 -8.87 -10.91
C LYS A 91 -13.76 -7.77 -9.88
N LEU A 92 -12.80 -7.97 -9.00
CA LEU A 92 -12.42 -6.96 -8.03
C LEU A 92 -11.72 -5.77 -8.69
N GLN A 93 -10.90 -6.02 -9.71
CA GLN A 93 -10.23 -4.97 -10.48
C GLN A 93 -11.26 -4.08 -11.21
N ASP A 94 -12.31 -4.66 -11.75
CA ASP A 94 -13.39 -3.90 -12.40
C ASP A 94 -14.24 -3.12 -11.40
N LYS A 95 -14.50 -3.71 -10.24
CA LYS A 95 -15.38 -3.11 -9.22
C LYS A 95 -14.66 -2.06 -8.35
N ALA A 96 -13.48 -2.38 -7.85
CA ALA A 96 -12.75 -1.53 -6.91
C ALA A 96 -11.23 -1.83 -6.99
N PRO A 97 -10.54 -1.32 -8.02
CA PRO A 97 -9.10 -1.62 -8.22
C PRO A 97 -8.22 -1.14 -7.06
N GLU A 98 -8.62 -0.09 -6.35
CA GLU A 98 -7.87 0.42 -5.20
C GLU A 98 -7.71 -0.62 -4.09
N ARG A 99 -8.73 -1.45 -3.89
CA ARG A 99 -8.73 -2.47 -2.84
C ARG A 99 -7.69 -3.55 -3.07
N ILE A 100 -7.34 -3.83 -4.31
CA ILE A 100 -6.32 -4.83 -4.67
C ILE A 100 -4.96 -4.41 -4.08
N ILE A 101 -4.56 -3.18 -4.33
CA ILE A 101 -3.29 -2.63 -3.83
C ILE A 101 -3.33 -2.49 -2.31
N GLN A 102 -4.43 -1.99 -1.76
CA GLN A 102 -4.59 -1.84 -0.32
C GLN A 102 -4.47 -3.17 0.42
N LEU A 103 -5.11 -4.24 -0.08
CA LEU A 103 -5.03 -5.57 0.52
C LEU A 103 -3.63 -6.17 0.43
N ALA A 104 -2.94 -5.99 -0.71
CA ALA A 104 -1.58 -6.46 -0.88
C ALA A 104 -0.61 -5.78 0.10
N VAL A 105 -0.68 -4.46 0.23
CA VAL A 105 0.16 -3.68 1.14
C VAL A 105 -0.20 -3.98 2.60
N LYS A 106 -1.48 -4.09 2.93
CA LYS A 106 -1.94 -4.45 4.28
C LYS A 106 -1.35 -5.77 4.76
N GLY A 107 -1.28 -6.77 3.88
CA GLY A 107 -0.67 -8.06 4.20
C GLY A 107 0.83 -8.00 4.46
N MET A 108 1.52 -6.98 3.95
CA MET A 108 2.97 -6.77 4.11
C MET A 108 3.33 -5.84 5.27
N LEU A 109 2.38 -5.13 5.84
CA LEU A 109 2.57 -4.28 7.01
C LEU A 109 2.33 -5.06 8.31
N PRO A 110 2.92 -4.63 9.46
CA PRO A 110 2.66 -5.26 10.75
C PRO A 110 1.17 -5.23 11.13
N ARG A 111 0.71 -6.28 11.78
CA ARG A 111 -0.67 -6.40 12.28
C ARG A 111 -0.82 -5.82 13.68
N THR A 112 -0.35 -4.61 13.86
CA THR A 112 -0.33 -3.88 15.14
C THR A 112 -1.06 -2.54 14.99
N PRO A 113 -1.38 -1.82 16.07
CA PRO A 113 -1.89 -0.45 15.98
C PRO A 113 -0.98 0.48 15.16
N LEU A 114 0.35 0.34 15.30
CA LEU A 114 1.33 1.09 14.51
C LEU A 114 1.21 0.76 13.00
N GLY A 115 1.11 -0.53 12.65
CA GLY A 115 0.93 -0.97 11.26
C GLY A 115 -0.37 -0.45 10.65
N ARG A 116 -1.46 -0.36 11.41
CA ARG A 116 -2.71 0.25 10.97
C ARG A 116 -2.56 1.75 10.71
N SER A 117 -1.78 2.44 11.53
CA SER A 117 -1.45 3.86 11.29
C SER A 117 -0.61 4.06 10.04
N MET A 118 0.34 3.16 9.78
CA MET A 118 1.13 3.15 8.54
C MET A 118 0.23 2.98 7.30
N LEU A 119 -0.73 2.08 7.36
CA LEU A 119 -1.65 1.83 6.25
C LEU A 119 -2.52 3.05 5.93
N LYS A 120 -2.88 3.86 6.90
CA LYS A 120 -3.63 5.11 6.69
C LYS A 120 -2.90 6.14 5.85
N LYS A 121 -1.58 6.07 5.77
CA LYS A 121 -0.75 6.94 4.92
C LYS A 121 -0.74 6.52 3.45
N LEU A 122 -1.29 5.36 3.12
CA LEU A 122 -1.46 4.91 1.75
C LEU A 122 -2.75 5.48 1.16
N LYS A 123 -2.61 6.19 0.04
CA LYS A 123 -3.72 6.76 -0.73
C LYS A 123 -3.68 6.15 -2.14
N VAL A 124 -4.71 5.42 -2.52
CA VAL A 124 -4.77 4.72 -3.81
C VAL A 124 -5.91 5.27 -4.65
N TYR A 125 -5.64 5.52 -5.92
CA TYR A 125 -6.60 6.03 -6.90
C TYR A 125 -6.60 5.18 -8.15
N ALA A 126 -7.78 4.89 -8.68
CA ALA A 126 -7.96 4.08 -9.88
C ALA A 126 -7.42 4.77 -11.13
N GLY A 127 -7.69 6.06 -11.30
CA GLY A 127 -7.26 6.86 -12.44
C GLY A 127 -5.91 7.55 -12.25
N ALA A 128 -5.57 8.40 -13.21
CA ALA A 128 -4.32 9.14 -13.21
C ALA A 128 -4.35 10.42 -12.34
N SER A 129 -5.52 10.89 -11.96
CA SER A 129 -5.68 12.11 -11.16
C SER A 129 -5.74 11.80 -9.67
N HIS A 130 -5.18 12.69 -8.86
CA HIS A 130 -5.23 12.61 -7.39
C HIS A 130 -5.44 14.00 -6.78
N PRO A 131 -6.08 14.12 -5.60
CA PRO A 131 -6.35 15.42 -4.96
C PRO A 131 -5.18 15.96 -4.12
N HIS A 132 -3.97 15.43 -4.27
CA HIS A 132 -2.81 15.73 -3.44
C HIS A 132 -1.81 16.70 -4.09
N SER A 133 -2.24 17.55 -5.02
CA SER A 133 -1.37 18.54 -5.68
C SER A 133 -0.74 19.52 -4.69
N ALA A 134 -1.46 19.88 -3.63
CA ALA A 134 -0.96 20.78 -2.60
C ALA A 134 0.24 20.23 -1.82
N GLN A 135 0.29 18.91 -1.63
CA GLN A 135 1.39 18.22 -0.96
C GLN A 135 2.62 18.00 -1.86
N GLN A 136 2.51 18.27 -3.16
CA GLN A 136 3.59 18.10 -4.15
C GLN A 136 4.30 16.74 -4.05
N PRO A 137 3.59 15.61 -4.26
CA PRO A 137 4.19 14.30 -4.12
C PRO A 137 5.29 14.09 -5.17
N GLN A 138 6.43 13.56 -4.72
CA GLN A 138 7.56 13.26 -5.58
C GLN A 138 7.37 11.93 -6.28
N SER A 139 7.54 11.91 -7.61
CA SER A 139 7.45 10.68 -8.38
C SER A 139 8.61 9.73 -8.07
N VAL A 140 8.28 8.47 -7.80
CA VAL A 140 9.25 7.41 -7.54
C VAL A 140 9.09 6.34 -8.62
N GLN A 141 10.20 5.98 -9.24
CA GLN A 141 10.25 4.86 -10.19
C GLN A 141 10.58 3.55 -9.46
N ILE A 142 9.90 2.51 -9.86
CA ILE A 142 10.13 1.15 -9.35
C ILE A 142 10.74 0.30 -10.46
#